data_badd2e207711b0a17819ea5680620450
#
_entry.id   badd2e207711b0a17819ea5680620450
#
_cell.length_a   1.000
_cell.length_b   1.000
_cell.length_c   1.000
_cell.angle_alpha   90.00
_cell.angle_beta   90.00
_cell.angle_gamma   90.00
#
_symmetry.space_group_name_H-M   'P 1'
#
loop_
_entity.id
_entity.type
_entity.pdbx_description
1 polymer ?
#
loop_
_entity_poly.entity_id
_entity_poly.type
_entity_poly.pdbx_seq_one_letter_code
_entity_poly.pdbx_strand_id
1 'polypeptide(L)' 'MIQATYKGIEIEMEMRQQAHGYWKCDYTLIKHPERTITIHHGAKEFPTFDLAREHAFQEACVAIDKEN' A
#
# COMPACT_ATOMS: atom_id res chain seq x y z
N MET A 1 -2.83 -1.91 11.06
CA MET A 1 -2.78 -1.02 9.90
C MET A 1 -1.51 -0.18 9.95
N ILE A 2 -0.80 -0.11 8.84
CA ILE A 2 0.46 0.62 8.74
C ILE A 2 0.20 1.91 7.97
N GLN A 3 0.71 3.03 8.47
CA GLN A 3 0.52 4.33 7.82
C GLN A 3 1.85 4.93 7.42
N ALA A 4 1.85 5.58 6.27
CA ALA A 4 3.00 6.32 5.76
C ALA A 4 2.52 7.54 5.01
N THR A 5 3.45 8.42 4.64
CA THR A 5 3.13 9.62 3.87
C THR A 5 4.16 9.80 2.78
N TYR A 6 3.72 10.16 1.58
CA TYR A 6 4.62 10.42 0.46
C TYR A 6 4.07 11.58 -0.35
N LYS A 7 4.86 12.63 -0.50
CA LYS A 7 4.47 13.85 -1.21
C LYS A 7 3.13 14.43 -0.73
N GLY A 8 2.90 14.38 0.58
CA GLY A 8 1.69 14.91 1.19
C GLY A 8 0.47 14.01 1.06
N ILE A 9 0.62 12.85 0.46
CA ILE A 9 -0.47 11.88 0.31
C ILE A 9 -0.33 10.79 1.36
N GLU A 10 -1.41 10.52 2.07
CA GLU A 10 -1.44 9.48 3.10
C GLU A 10 -1.55 8.11 2.45
N ILE A 11 -0.74 7.18 2.91
CA ILE A 11 -0.75 5.79 2.43
C ILE A 11 -1.08 4.89 3.61
N GLU A 12 -2.18 4.17 3.52
CA GLU A 12 -2.55 3.18 4.52
C GLU A 12 -2.34 1.79 3.92
N MET A 13 -1.64 0.92 4.65
CA MET A 13 -1.34 -0.43 4.18
C MET A 13 -1.95 -1.45 5.12
N GLU A 14 -2.63 -2.43 4.57
CA GLU A 14 -3.22 -3.51 5.34
C GLU A 14 -2.61 -4.83 4.93
N MET A 15 -2.03 -5.54 5.91
CA MET A 15 -1.33 -6.79 5.66
C MET A 15 -2.28 -7.96 5.90
N ARG A 16 -2.24 -8.94 5.00
CA ARG A 16 -3.04 -10.17 5.13
C ARG A 16 -2.14 -11.38 4.97
N GLN A 17 -2.09 -12.21 5.99
CA GLN A 17 -1.34 -13.46 5.90
C GLN A 17 -2.22 -14.55 5.29
N GLN A 18 -1.69 -15.23 4.30
CA GLN A 18 -2.40 -16.32 3.62
C GLN A 18 -2.24 -17.63 4.41
N ALA A 19 -3.07 -18.61 4.10
CA ALA A 19 -3.10 -19.89 4.83
C ALA A 19 -1.76 -20.63 4.78
N HIS A 20 -0.96 -20.43 3.73
CA HIS A 20 0.35 -21.07 3.58
C HIS A 20 1.51 -20.20 4.12
N GLY A 21 1.18 -19.11 4.83
CA GLY A 21 2.18 -18.28 5.49
C GLY A 21 2.69 -17.08 4.71
N TYR A 22 2.38 -16.99 3.43
CA TYR A 22 2.77 -15.83 2.62
C TYR A 22 1.89 -14.63 2.94
N TRP A 23 2.36 -13.45 2.56
CA TRP A 23 1.69 -12.19 2.87
C TRP A 23 1.27 -11.44 1.62
N LYS A 24 0.08 -10.86 1.66
CA LYS A 24 -0.40 -9.89 0.69
C LYS A 24 -0.58 -8.56 1.38
N CYS A 25 -0.40 -7.48 0.65
CA CYS A 25 -0.59 -6.15 1.21
C CYS A 25 -1.47 -5.31 0.29
N ASP A 26 -2.56 -4.81 0.86
CA ASP A 26 -3.42 -3.83 0.18
C ASP A 26 -2.97 -2.45 0.59
N TYR A 27 -3.11 -1.47 -0.30
CA TYR A 27 -2.84 -0.09 0.09
C TYR A 27 -3.95 0.83 -0.34
N THR A 28 -4.12 1.89 0.43
CA THR A 28 -5.12 2.93 0.17
C THR A 28 -4.41 4.27 0.12
N LEU A 29 -4.69 5.04 -0.91
CA LEU A 29 -4.15 6.39 -1.05
C LEU A 29 -5.23 7.39 -0.67
N ILE A 30 -4.91 8.29 0.26
CA ILE A 30 -5.86 9.32 0.71
C ILE A 30 -5.25 10.68 0.41
N LYS A 31 -5.89 11.43 -0.48
CA LYS A 31 -5.44 12.76 -0.89
C LYS A 31 -6.21 13.83 -0.14
N HIS A 32 -5.49 14.78 0.42
CA HIS A 32 -6.06 15.93 1.07
C HIS A 32 -5.93 17.17 0.19
N PRO A 33 -6.79 18.17 0.36
CA PRO A 33 -7.89 18.28 1.32
C PRO A 33 -9.18 17.58 0.88
N GLU A 34 -9.25 17.12 -0.36
CA GLU A 34 -10.48 16.59 -0.95
C GLU A 34 -10.87 15.22 -0.44
N ARG A 35 -9.96 14.53 0.26
CA ARG A 35 -10.14 13.17 0.76
C ARG A 35 -10.55 12.18 -0.32
N THR A 36 -9.94 12.31 -1.47
CA THR A 36 -10.10 11.33 -2.54
C THR A 36 -9.41 10.04 -2.11
N ILE A 37 -10.14 8.94 -2.12
CA ILE A 37 -9.64 7.64 -1.66
C ILE A 37 -9.53 6.69 -2.85
N THR A 38 -8.35 6.10 -3.02
CA THR A 38 -8.10 5.07 -4.02
C THR A 38 -7.59 3.84 -3.32
N ILE A 39 -8.26 2.70 -3.52
CA ILE A 39 -7.91 1.45 -2.86
C ILE A 39 -7.33 0.48 -3.89
N HIS A 40 -6.17 -0.09 -3.58
CA HIS A 40 -5.53 -1.11 -4.39
C HIS A 40 -5.41 -2.41 -3.61
N HIS A 41 -5.91 -3.50 -4.18
CA HIS A 41 -5.79 -4.82 -3.58
C HIS A 41 -4.54 -5.50 -4.12
N GLY A 42 -3.67 -5.93 -3.21
CA GLY A 42 -2.44 -6.62 -3.59
C GLY A 42 -2.75 -8.04 -4.03
N ALA A 43 -2.38 -8.37 -5.27
CA ALA A 43 -2.55 -9.71 -5.80
C ALA A 43 -1.30 -10.57 -5.60
N LYS A 44 -0.14 -9.93 -5.47
CA LYS A 44 1.13 -10.63 -5.35
C LYS A 44 1.42 -11.03 -3.91
N GLU A 45 1.95 -12.25 -3.74
CA GLU A 45 2.29 -12.77 -2.42
C GLU A 45 3.79 -12.71 -2.18
N PHE A 46 4.17 -12.48 -0.93
CA PHE A 46 5.56 -12.39 -0.52
C PHE A 46 5.81 -13.30 0.68
N PRO A 47 7.01 -13.87 0.79
CA PRO A 47 7.29 -14.81 1.88
C PRO A 47 7.39 -14.16 3.26
N THR A 48 7.62 -12.85 3.34
CA THR A 48 7.72 -12.15 4.62
C THR A 48 6.84 -10.92 4.66
N PHE A 49 6.49 -10.53 5.88
CA PHE A 49 5.73 -9.31 6.14
C PHE A 49 6.45 -8.08 5.59
N ASP A 50 7.76 -7.99 5.85
CA ASP A 50 8.55 -6.82 5.46
C ASP A 50 8.61 -6.66 3.94
N LEU A 51 8.77 -7.75 3.21
CA LEU A 51 8.82 -7.69 1.74
C LEU A 51 7.48 -7.24 1.16
N ALA A 52 6.38 -7.74 1.70
CA ALA A 52 5.05 -7.35 1.24
C ALA A 52 4.80 -5.86 1.50
N ARG A 53 5.15 -5.39 2.69
CA ARG A 53 4.99 -3.99 3.07
C ARG A 53 5.81 -3.08 2.17
N GLU A 54 7.08 -3.42 1.98
CA GLU A 54 7.98 -2.61 1.15
C GLU A 54 7.50 -2.52 -0.29
N HIS A 55 7.07 -3.64 -0.84
CA HIS A 55 6.55 -3.67 -2.21
C HIS A 55 5.31 -2.80 -2.36
N ALA A 56 4.38 -2.90 -1.40
CA ALA A 56 3.17 -2.09 -1.43
C ALA A 56 3.49 -0.60 -1.34
N PHE A 57 4.44 -0.22 -0.49
CA PHE A 57 4.85 1.16 -0.37
C PHE A 57 5.47 1.68 -1.67
N GLN A 58 6.34 0.89 -2.30
CA GLN A 58 6.95 1.26 -3.57
C GLN A 58 5.91 1.42 -4.67
N GLU A 59 4.94 0.51 -4.76
CA GLU A 59 3.86 0.64 -5.72
C GLU A 59 3.03 1.89 -5.48
N ALA A 60 2.74 2.20 -4.23
CA ALA A 60 1.99 3.40 -3.88
C ALA A 60 2.76 4.66 -4.30
N CYS A 61 4.06 4.70 -4.06
CA CYS A 61 4.89 5.83 -4.48
C CYS A 61 4.91 6.01 -6.00
N VAL A 62 5.01 4.91 -6.75
CA VAL A 62 4.97 4.96 -8.22
C VAL A 62 3.62 5.48 -8.70
N ALA A 63 2.53 5.02 -8.09
CA ALA A 63 1.20 5.50 -8.45
C ALA A 63 1.05 6.99 -8.19
N ILE A 64 1.57 7.48 -7.08
CA ILE A 64 1.54 8.90 -6.73
C ILE A 64 2.36 9.71 -7.74
N ASP A 65 3.54 9.23 -8.09
CA ASP A 65 4.41 9.92 -9.04
C ASP A 65 3.78 10.00 -10.43
N LYS A 66 3.02 8.99 -10.84
CA LYS A 66 2.35 9.00 -12.14
C LYS A 66 1.25 10.04 -12.23
N GLU A 67 0.63 10.39 -11.13
CA GLU A 67 -0.46 11.37 -11.10
C GLU A 67 0.06 12.80 -11.03
N ASN A 68 1.31 12.97 -10.71
CA ASN A 68 1.97 14.27 -10.64
C ASN A 68 2.87 14.46 -11.87
#